data_5b8d978c0889d6948088c61a8995261c
#
_entry.id   5b8d978c0889d6948088c61a8995261c
#
_cell.length_a   1.000
_cell.length_b   1.000
_cell.length_c   1.000
_cell.angle_alpha   90.00
_cell.angle_beta   90.00
_cell.angle_gamma   90.00
#
_symmetry.space_group_name_H-M   'P 1'
#
loop_
_entity.id
_entity.type
_entity.pdbx_description
1 polymer ?
#
loop_
_entity_poly.entity_id
_entity_poly.type
_entity_poly.pdbx_seq_one_letter_code
_entity_poly.pdbx_strand_id
1 'polypeptide(L)'
;MKILDWYIIKAYLSTFFFTMMLITMIAVSINYFEWIDKFVNSKLTFPEIFIQYYLHFIPYINALLWPLFAHLAVIFFTSRMAKNSEIISMLSAKVSYSRLMVPYMIAAGIIASLLWIGNNYVIPRSNTYKNAFEVQYIKPNLKSTLNHNIHFWISKNEKVYIRSYSSTDSTGRTFRIERFKDNQLIYTLKANRILFTGEPNHWKIEGYEERTFGDLYETLKSRPNDFIDTTFNFVPDDFTRYANQMELMTSTELRNFLKYDQDKGLDSGKKYKIELYRRTADPFTIFILTLIGVAVASRKVRGGMGFHIATGVILGATFVILSKFSTTFSTNLDLSPLIGVWIPNIIFSAVTWYLVKTAQK
;
A
#
# COMPACT_ATOMS: atom_id res chain seq x y z
N MET A 1 -32.75 13.88 11.15
CA MET A 1 -31.78 13.51 12.24
C MET A 1 -32.28 14.14 13.53
N LYS A 2 -32.21 13.38 14.66
CA LYS A 2 -32.58 13.89 15.98
C LYS A 2 -31.37 14.57 16.64
N ILE A 3 -31.59 15.40 17.65
CA ILE A 3 -30.51 16.08 18.41
C ILE A 3 -29.44 15.08 18.89
N LEU A 4 -29.89 13.90 19.35
CA LEU A 4 -29.04 12.82 19.80
C LEU A 4 -28.08 12.29 18.67
N ASP A 5 -28.58 12.20 17.45
CA ASP A 5 -27.76 11.73 16.32
C ASP A 5 -26.59 12.68 16.08
N TRP A 6 -26.89 13.98 16.07
CA TRP A 6 -25.87 15.02 15.87
C TRP A 6 -24.86 15.07 17.00
N TYR A 7 -25.31 14.88 18.24
CA TYR A 7 -24.42 14.80 19.40
C TYR A 7 -23.38 13.66 19.23
N ILE A 8 -23.84 12.45 18.89
CA ILE A 8 -22.97 11.28 18.73
C ILE A 8 -22.02 11.47 17.54
N ILE A 9 -22.52 11.96 16.38
CA ILE A 9 -21.67 12.19 15.20
C ILE A 9 -20.60 13.23 15.51
N LYS A 10 -20.96 14.38 16.07
CA LYS A 10 -20.01 15.44 16.40
C LYS A 10 -18.95 14.96 17.40
N ALA A 11 -19.37 14.25 18.43
CA ALA A 11 -18.47 13.76 19.45
C ALA A 11 -17.52 12.68 18.90
N TYR A 12 -18.00 11.76 18.09
CA TYR A 12 -17.15 10.74 17.45
C TYR A 12 -16.14 11.39 16.47
N LEU A 13 -16.57 12.26 15.58
CA LEU A 13 -15.68 12.96 14.65
C LEU A 13 -14.65 13.83 15.39
N SER A 14 -15.07 14.60 16.41
CA SER A 14 -14.13 15.39 17.22
C SER A 14 -13.08 14.52 17.91
N THR A 15 -13.50 13.40 18.51
CA THR A 15 -12.59 12.46 19.15
C THR A 15 -11.65 11.81 18.14
N PHE A 16 -12.14 11.48 16.93
CA PHE A 16 -11.32 10.94 15.84
C PHE A 16 -10.22 11.91 15.43
N PHE A 17 -10.55 13.16 15.12
CA PHE A 17 -9.54 14.15 14.71
C PHE A 17 -8.57 14.48 15.85
N PHE A 18 -9.04 14.53 17.09
CA PHE A 18 -8.18 14.72 18.27
C PHE A 18 -7.19 13.56 18.42
N THR A 19 -7.66 12.32 18.36
CA THR A 19 -6.83 11.11 18.46
C THR A 19 -5.82 11.06 17.32
N MET A 20 -6.27 11.37 16.10
CA MET A 20 -5.40 11.45 14.92
C MET A 20 -4.30 12.48 15.11
N MET A 21 -4.63 13.71 15.54
CA MET A 21 -3.67 14.77 15.79
C MET A 21 -2.62 14.37 16.83
N LEU A 22 -3.07 13.81 17.96
CA LEU A 22 -2.19 13.40 19.05
C LEU A 22 -1.19 12.32 18.60
N ILE A 23 -1.67 11.26 17.95
CA ILE A 23 -0.80 10.17 17.50
C ILE A 23 0.11 10.63 16.33
N THR A 24 -0.39 11.51 15.45
CA THR A 24 0.44 12.11 14.40
C THR A 24 1.60 12.93 14.97
N MET A 25 1.37 13.71 16.00
CA MET A 25 2.45 14.46 16.68
C MET A 25 3.52 13.52 17.24
N ILE A 26 3.09 12.42 17.89
CA ILE A 26 4.02 11.40 18.39
C ILE A 26 4.80 10.75 17.24
N ALA A 27 4.11 10.35 16.16
CA ALA A 27 4.74 9.71 15.01
C ALA A 27 5.76 10.63 14.30
N VAL A 28 5.42 11.91 14.14
CA VAL A 28 6.33 12.93 13.59
C VAL A 28 7.55 13.09 14.49
N SER A 29 7.36 13.16 15.81
CA SER A 29 8.47 13.29 16.77
C SER A 29 9.40 12.08 16.71
N ILE A 30 8.85 10.85 16.71
CA ILE A 30 9.66 9.62 16.60
C ILE A 30 10.43 9.62 15.28
N ASN A 31 9.77 9.92 14.17
CA ASN A 31 10.41 9.96 12.85
C ASN A 31 11.51 11.02 12.77
N TYR A 32 11.30 12.19 13.40
CA TYR A 32 12.33 13.25 13.46
C TYR A 32 13.59 12.78 14.18
N PHE A 33 13.43 12.14 15.35
CA PHE A 33 14.57 11.62 16.12
C PHE A 33 15.26 10.43 15.42
N GLU A 34 14.51 9.60 14.70
CA GLU A 34 15.07 8.49 13.91
C GLU A 34 16.01 9.00 12.81
N TRP A 35 15.69 10.12 12.18
CA TRP A 35 16.43 10.66 11.03
C TRP A 35 17.22 11.94 11.32
N ILE A 36 17.39 12.31 12.60
CA ILE A 36 18.02 13.58 12.99
C ILE A 36 19.41 13.76 12.39
N ASP A 37 20.24 12.71 12.35
CA ASP A 37 21.58 12.77 11.76
C ASP A 37 21.55 13.08 10.27
N LYS A 38 20.55 12.56 9.57
CA LYS A 38 20.34 12.82 8.14
C LYS A 38 19.88 14.24 7.88
N PHE A 39 18.98 14.74 8.72
CA PHE A 39 18.50 16.12 8.64
C PHE A 39 19.61 17.14 8.93
N VAL A 40 20.42 16.90 9.95
CA VAL A 40 21.59 17.76 10.25
C VAL A 40 22.59 17.77 9.09
N ASN A 41 22.88 16.59 8.52
CA ASN A 41 23.81 16.48 7.40
C ASN A 41 23.27 17.07 6.09
N SER A 42 21.94 17.21 5.94
CA SER A 42 21.31 17.80 4.75
C SER A 42 21.54 19.30 4.63
N LYS A 43 21.97 19.98 5.71
CA LYS A 43 22.12 21.44 5.81
C LYS A 43 20.82 22.22 5.58
N LEU A 44 19.67 21.56 5.60
CA LEU A 44 18.35 22.20 5.47
C LEU A 44 17.92 22.77 6.81
N THR A 45 17.19 23.89 6.76
CA THR A 45 16.55 24.47 7.93
C THR A 45 15.30 23.68 8.33
N PHE A 46 14.90 23.78 9.61
CA PHE A 46 13.68 23.10 10.07
C PHE A 46 12.41 23.43 9.27
N PRO A 47 12.13 24.70 8.90
CA PRO A 47 10.99 25.01 8.04
C PRO A 47 11.05 24.34 6.66
N GLU A 48 12.24 24.24 6.05
CA GLU A 48 12.42 23.55 4.77
C GLU A 48 12.13 22.04 4.89
N ILE A 49 12.64 21.40 5.94
CA ILE A 49 12.34 19.98 6.23
C ILE A 49 10.84 19.80 6.47
N PHE A 50 10.20 20.71 7.21
CA PHE A 50 8.78 20.64 7.48
C PHE A 50 7.94 20.71 6.19
N ILE A 51 8.23 21.68 5.31
CA ILE A 51 7.49 21.87 4.06
C ILE A 51 7.78 20.75 3.06
N GLN A 52 9.04 20.38 2.87
CA GLN A 52 9.42 19.41 1.85
C GLN A 52 9.16 17.95 2.25
N TYR A 53 9.22 17.63 3.55
CA TYR A 53 9.07 16.26 4.03
C TYR A 53 7.83 16.06 4.89
N TYR A 54 7.67 16.79 6.03
CA TYR A 54 6.59 16.50 6.98
C TYR A 54 5.20 16.82 6.45
N LEU A 55 5.03 17.86 5.63
CA LEU A 55 3.76 18.16 4.96
C LEU A 55 3.26 16.98 4.11
N HIS A 56 4.18 16.15 3.61
CA HIS A 56 3.89 14.99 2.78
C HIS A 56 3.94 13.66 3.57
N PHE A 57 4.72 13.61 4.65
CA PHE A 57 4.78 12.45 5.56
C PHE A 57 3.50 12.32 6.40
N ILE A 58 2.92 13.43 6.86
CA ILE A 58 1.71 13.44 7.69
C ILE A 58 0.51 12.74 7.00
N PRO A 59 0.14 13.05 5.74
CA PRO A 59 -0.92 12.29 5.05
C PRO A 59 -0.62 10.80 4.93
N TYR A 60 0.63 10.44 4.66
CA TYR A 60 1.05 9.04 4.55
C TYR A 60 0.85 8.26 5.85
N ILE A 61 1.39 8.75 6.98
CA ILE A 61 1.30 8.04 8.26
C ILE A 61 -0.14 8.00 8.78
N ASN A 62 -0.91 9.06 8.52
CA ASN A 62 -2.32 9.10 8.88
C ASN A 62 -3.12 8.06 8.09
N ALA A 63 -2.91 7.92 6.78
CA ALA A 63 -3.60 6.92 5.99
C ALA A 63 -3.33 5.49 6.48
N LEU A 64 -2.08 5.21 6.85
CA LEU A 64 -1.67 3.91 7.36
C LEU A 64 -2.40 3.53 8.66
N LEU A 65 -2.65 4.51 9.54
CA LEU A 65 -3.24 4.31 10.87
C LEU A 65 -4.71 4.71 10.96
N TRP A 66 -5.33 5.16 9.85
CA TRP A 66 -6.67 5.72 9.84
C TRP A 66 -7.76 4.84 10.44
N PRO A 67 -7.86 3.53 10.07
CA PRO A 67 -8.85 2.65 10.69
C PRO A 67 -8.63 2.45 12.18
N LEU A 68 -7.36 2.48 12.64
CA LEU A 68 -7.01 2.37 14.05
C LEU A 68 -7.44 3.61 14.82
N PHE A 69 -7.26 4.81 14.26
CA PHE A 69 -7.74 6.06 14.87
C PHE A 69 -9.26 6.05 15.04
N ALA A 70 -9.99 5.62 14.00
CA ALA A 70 -11.45 5.49 14.08
C ALA A 70 -11.87 4.51 15.18
N HIS A 71 -11.18 3.37 15.29
CA HIS A 71 -11.44 2.36 16.30
C HIS A 71 -11.17 2.86 17.73
N LEU A 72 -10.02 3.49 17.95
CA LEU A 72 -9.68 4.05 19.27
C LEU A 72 -10.62 5.19 19.68
N ALA A 73 -10.95 6.08 18.71
CA ALA A 73 -11.85 7.19 18.97
C ALA A 73 -13.26 6.73 19.36
N VAL A 74 -13.80 5.73 18.66
CA VAL A 74 -15.12 5.21 18.99
C VAL A 74 -15.15 4.54 20.36
N ILE A 75 -14.12 3.79 20.72
CA ILE A 75 -14.02 3.15 22.03
C ILE A 75 -13.91 4.20 23.13
N PHE A 76 -13.01 5.17 22.96
CA PHE A 76 -12.80 6.23 23.94
C PHE A 76 -14.09 7.02 24.20
N PHE A 77 -14.75 7.46 23.15
CA PHE A 77 -15.99 8.21 23.25
C PHE A 77 -17.12 7.38 23.85
N THR A 78 -17.33 6.15 23.33
CA THR A 78 -18.43 5.28 23.78
C THR A 78 -18.23 4.81 25.24
N SER A 79 -17.00 4.48 25.65
CA SER A 79 -16.71 4.10 27.03
C SER A 79 -16.93 5.26 28.01
N ARG A 80 -16.66 6.51 27.60
CA ARG A 80 -16.98 7.71 28.36
C ARG A 80 -18.49 7.85 28.54
N MET A 81 -19.29 7.68 27.48
CA MET A 81 -20.76 7.69 27.59
C MET A 81 -21.28 6.56 28.47
N ALA A 82 -20.70 5.35 28.38
CA ALA A 82 -21.07 4.22 29.23
C ALA A 82 -20.75 4.49 30.71
N LYS A 83 -19.58 5.08 31.01
CA LYS A 83 -19.17 5.51 32.35
C LYS A 83 -20.16 6.52 32.95
N ASN A 84 -20.58 7.50 32.15
CA ASN A 84 -21.54 8.53 32.55
C ASN A 84 -23.01 8.02 32.59
N SER A 85 -23.23 6.72 32.30
CA SER A 85 -24.56 6.10 32.22
C SER A 85 -25.47 6.66 31.13
N GLU A 86 -24.94 7.44 30.17
CA GLU A 86 -25.68 8.03 29.05
C GLU A 86 -26.32 6.96 28.17
N ILE A 87 -25.56 5.89 27.83
CA ILE A 87 -26.06 4.77 27.01
C ILE A 87 -27.21 4.06 27.70
N ILE A 88 -27.10 3.77 29.03
CA ILE A 88 -28.15 3.13 29.78
C ILE A 88 -29.41 4.00 29.81
N SER A 89 -29.27 5.32 30.02
CA SER A 89 -30.39 6.27 30.00
C SER A 89 -31.12 6.27 28.66
N MET A 90 -30.37 6.22 27.52
CA MET A 90 -30.96 6.12 26.20
C MET A 90 -31.74 4.81 25.99
N LEU A 91 -31.17 3.69 26.40
CA LEU A 91 -31.83 2.39 26.28
C LEU A 91 -33.08 2.30 27.19
N SER A 92 -33.03 2.86 28.41
CA SER A 92 -34.18 2.97 29.30
C SER A 92 -35.30 3.86 28.73
N ALA A 93 -34.95 4.86 27.95
CA ALA A 93 -35.91 5.68 27.20
C ALA A 93 -36.46 4.96 25.93
N LYS A 94 -36.34 3.62 25.85
CA LYS A 94 -36.81 2.78 24.72
C LYS A 94 -36.15 3.05 23.37
N VAL A 95 -34.97 3.68 23.32
CA VAL A 95 -34.16 3.73 22.13
C VAL A 95 -33.54 2.35 21.92
N SER A 96 -33.85 1.70 20.79
CA SER A 96 -33.25 0.38 20.50
C SER A 96 -31.75 0.51 20.26
N TYR A 97 -31.00 -0.53 20.57
CA TYR A 97 -29.55 -0.57 20.38
C TYR A 97 -29.16 -0.37 18.89
N SER A 98 -29.91 -0.97 17.96
CA SER A 98 -29.72 -0.77 16.52
C SER A 98 -29.92 0.70 16.10
N ARG A 99 -30.90 1.39 16.72
CA ARG A 99 -31.11 2.84 16.47
C ARG A 99 -29.97 3.70 17.01
N LEU A 100 -29.37 3.28 18.13
CA LEU A 100 -28.19 3.95 18.70
C LEU A 100 -26.96 3.81 17.78
N MET A 101 -26.80 2.71 17.06
CA MET A 101 -25.67 2.49 16.13
C MET A 101 -25.74 3.36 14.87
N VAL A 102 -26.93 3.84 14.44
CA VAL A 102 -27.09 4.62 13.22
C VAL A 102 -26.17 5.84 13.15
N PRO A 103 -26.12 6.74 14.16
CA PRO A 103 -25.23 7.91 14.10
C PRO A 103 -23.73 7.54 14.07
N TYR A 104 -23.33 6.43 14.71
CA TYR A 104 -21.95 5.92 14.59
C TYR A 104 -21.62 5.48 13.17
N MET A 105 -22.56 4.82 12.48
CA MET A 105 -22.38 4.39 11.11
C MET A 105 -22.33 5.56 10.14
N ILE A 106 -23.10 6.61 10.38
CA ILE A 106 -23.04 7.86 9.59
C ILE A 106 -21.65 8.51 9.75
N ALA A 107 -21.18 8.66 10.99
CA ALA A 107 -19.85 9.21 11.26
C ALA A 107 -18.75 8.35 10.67
N ALA A 108 -18.84 7.02 10.80
CA ALA A 108 -17.92 6.07 10.16
C ALA A 108 -17.93 6.21 8.63
N GLY A 109 -19.10 6.45 8.02
CA GLY A 109 -19.24 6.73 6.60
C GLY A 109 -18.50 7.98 6.16
N ILE A 110 -18.57 9.07 6.94
CA ILE A 110 -17.81 10.30 6.69
C ILE A 110 -16.30 10.02 6.77
N ILE A 111 -15.84 9.33 7.82
CA ILE A 111 -14.43 8.99 8.01
C ILE A 111 -13.93 8.07 6.88
N ALA A 112 -14.73 7.07 6.50
CA ALA A 112 -14.43 6.15 5.40
C ALA A 112 -14.34 6.85 4.05
N SER A 113 -15.25 7.80 3.78
CA SER A 113 -15.24 8.59 2.55
C SER A 113 -14.00 9.47 2.45
N LEU A 114 -13.60 10.11 3.56
CA LEU A 114 -12.36 10.89 3.61
C LEU A 114 -11.12 10.01 3.34
N LEU A 115 -11.05 8.82 3.92
CA LEU A 115 -9.97 7.88 3.65
C LEU A 115 -9.98 7.42 2.20
N TRP A 116 -11.15 7.10 1.65
CA TRP A 116 -11.27 6.68 0.26
C TRP A 116 -10.77 7.75 -0.71
N ILE A 117 -11.18 9.01 -0.52
CA ILE A 117 -10.68 10.14 -1.32
C ILE A 117 -9.17 10.29 -1.14
N GLY A 118 -8.69 10.22 0.11
CA GLY A 118 -7.27 10.28 0.45
C GLY A 118 -6.46 9.23 -0.29
N ASN A 119 -6.81 7.95 -0.17
CA ASN A 119 -6.10 6.82 -0.76
C ASN A 119 -6.07 6.85 -2.29
N ASN A 120 -7.09 7.42 -2.93
CA ASN A 120 -7.18 7.42 -4.39
C ASN A 120 -6.47 8.61 -5.05
N TYR A 121 -6.41 9.78 -4.37
CA TYR A 121 -5.94 11.02 -5.00
C TYR A 121 -4.86 11.77 -4.22
N VAL A 122 -5.03 11.95 -2.90
CA VAL A 122 -4.17 12.83 -2.10
C VAL A 122 -2.88 12.14 -1.68
N ILE A 123 -3.01 10.94 -1.11
CA ILE A 123 -1.89 10.20 -0.52
C ILE A 123 -0.86 9.78 -1.56
N PRO A 124 -1.21 9.25 -2.75
CA PRO A 124 -0.22 8.93 -3.78
C PRO A 124 0.64 10.13 -4.20
N ARG A 125 0.00 11.29 -4.38
CA ARG A 125 0.73 12.53 -4.72
C ARG A 125 1.66 12.98 -3.59
N SER A 126 1.19 12.95 -2.35
CA SER A 126 2.03 13.24 -1.18
C SER A 126 3.20 12.27 -1.06
N ASN A 127 2.96 10.98 -1.30
CA ASN A 127 4.00 9.96 -1.28
C ASN A 127 5.09 10.20 -2.32
N THR A 128 4.76 10.75 -3.49
CA THR A 128 5.74 11.09 -4.53
C THR A 128 6.76 12.11 -4.00
N TYR A 129 6.29 13.20 -3.39
CA TYR A 129 7.17 14.22 -2.81
C TYR A 129 7.96 13.69 -1.61
N LYS A 130 7.29 12.95 -0.70
CA LYS A 130 7.94 12.29 0.43
C LYS A 130 9.06 11.37 -0.05
N ASN A 131 8.79 10.50 -1.03
CA ASN A 131 9.76 9.54 -1.55
C ASN A 131 10.94 10.25 -2.24
N ALA A 132 10.70 11.32 -2.99
CA ALA A 132 11.75 12.12 -3.60
C ALA A 132 12.72 12.67 -2.54
N PHE A 133 12.19 13.22 -1.46
CA PHE A 133 13.00 13.70 -0.33
C PHE A 133 13.77 12.56 0.36
N GLU A 134 13.10 11.43 0.64
CA GLU A 134 13.73 10.26 1.26
C GLU A 134 14.89 9.72 0.43
N VAL A 135 14.74 9.65 -0.89
CA VAL A 135 15.80 9.21 -1.81
C VAL A 135 16.96 10.20 -1.83
N GLN A 136 16.68 11.50 -1.76
CA GLN A 136 17.71 12.52 -1.86
C GLN A 136 18.53 12.64 -0.56
N TYR A 137 17.89 12.58 0.61
CA TYR A 137 18.54 12.96 1.89
C TYR A 137 18.62 11.81 2.90
N ILE A 138 17.68 10.85 2.89
CA ILE A 138 17.56 9.84 3.94
C ILE A 138 18.06 8.47 3.47
N LYS A 139 17.56 7.99 2.33
CA LYS A 139 17.77 6.63 1.81
C LYS A 139 18.13 6.65 0.33
N PRO A 140 19.34 7.03 -0.06
CA PRO A 140 19.72 7.10 -1.49
C PRO A 140 19.64 5.74 -2.20
N ASN A 141 19.72 4.63 -1.46
CA ASN A 141 19.64 3.28 -2.02
C ASN A 141 18.21 2.81 -2.36
N LEU A 142 17.16 3.59 -2.05
CA LEU A 142 15.76 3.26 -2.42
C LEU A 142 15.53 3.21 -3.95
N LYS A 143 16.40 3.84 -4.74
CA LYS A 143 16.37 3.76 -6.22
C LYS A 143 16.75 2.38 -6.79
N SER A 144 17.21 1.44 -5.96
CA SER A 144 18.00 0.30 -6.42
C SER A 144 17.40 -1.09 -6.22
N THR A 145 16.10 -1.27 -6.04
CA THR A 145 15.62 -2.57 -5.52
C THR A 145 15.23 -3.63 -6.55
N LEU A 146 15.25 -3.35 -7.84
CA LEU A 146 14.94 -4.36 -8.88
C LEU A 146 16.01 -4.46 -9.98
N ASN A 147 17.26 -4.18 -9.65
CA ASN A 147 18.34 -4.14 -10.65
C ASN A 147 19.00 -5.50 -10.92
N HIS A 148 18.46 -6.61 -10.38
CA HIS A 148 19.05 -7.95 -10.49
C HIS A 148 18.02 -8.98 -10.95
N ASN A 149 18.43 -9.87 -11.85
CA ASN A 149 17.62 -10.97 -12.37
C ASN A 149 16.26 -10.52 -12.95
N ILE A 150 16.31 -9.52 -13.81
CA ILE A 150 15.14 -8.92 -14.43
C ILE A 150 14.66 -9.83 -15.55
N HIS A 151 13.42 -10.31 -15.47
CA HIS A 151 12.78 -11.12 -16.50
C HIS A 151 11.48 -10.46 -16.94
N PHE A 152 11.28 -10.28 -18.22
CA PHE A 152 10.01 -9.79 -18.76
C PHE A 152 9.77 -10.25 -20.20
N TRP A 153 8.51 -10.22 -20.62
CA TRP A 153 8.11 -10.52 -21.98
C TRP A 153 7.96 -9.23 -22.76
N ILE A 154 8.61 -9.13 -23.93
CA ILE A 154 8.41 -8.00 -24.86
C ILE A 154 7.17 -8.25 -25.71
N SER A 155 6.91 -9.51 -26.05
CA SER A 155 5.76 -9.98 -26.80
C SER A 155 5.34 -11.36 -26.31
N LYS A 156 4.25 -11.90 -26.85
CA LYS A 156 3.77 -13.26 -26.49
C LYS A 156 4.85 -14.35 -26.68
N ASN A 157 5.80 -14.10 -27.57
CA ASN A 157 6.78 -15.10 -27.99
C ASN A 157 8.23 -14.66 -27.72
N GLU A 158 8.46 -13.49 -27.15
CA GLU A 158 9.82 -12.98 -26.88
C GLU A 158 9.98 -12.62 -25.41
N LYS A 159 10.97 -13.25 -24.77
CA LYS A 159 11.35 -13.04 -23.38
C LYS A 159 12.71 -12.39 -23.29
N VAL A 160 12.85 -11.40 -22.39
CA VAL A 160 14.11 -10.74 -22.07
C VAL A 160 14.56 -11.10 -20.68
N TYR A 161 15.85 -11.27 -20.53
CA TYR A 161 16.55 -11.39 -19.26
C TYR A 161 17.69 -10.40 -19.17
N ILE A 162 17.81 -9.68 -18.06
CA ILE A 162 18.94 -8.81 -17.73
C ILE A 162 19.39 -9.17 -16.31
N ARG A 163 20.64 -9.61 -16.16
CA ARG A 163 21.17 -10.01 -14.84
C ARG A 163 21.24 -8.85 -13.85
N SER A 164 21.72 -7.70 -14.31
CA SER A 164 21.80 -6.48 -13.51
C SER A 164 21.75 -5.25 -14.42
N TYR A 165 21.05 -4.21 -13.97
CA TYR A 165 20.99 -2.92 -14.65
C TYR A 165 21.48 -1.81 -13.74
N SER A 166 22.34 -0.93 -14.25
CA SER A 166 22.82 0.27 -13.59
C SER A 166 22.16 1.50 -14.19
N SER A 167 21.34 2.19 -13.40
CA SER A 167 20.71 3.45 -13.84
C SER A 167 21.71 4.60 -13.98
N THR A 168 22.87 4.52 -13.33
CA THR A 168 23.92 5.54 -13.41
C THR A 168 24.55 5.57 -14.79
N ASP A 169 24.83 4.39 -15.35
CA ASP A 169 25.52 4.23 -16.64
C ASP A 169 24.53 3.82 -17.75
N SER A 170 23.25 3.74 -17.46
CA SER A 170 22.18 3.25 -18.36
C SER A 170 22.54 1.91 -19.02
N THR A 171 23.18 1.01 -18.25
CA THR A 171 23.79 -0.22 -18.77
C THR A 171 23.24 -1.46 -18.08
N GLY A 172 22.81 -2.43 -18.89
CA GLY A 172 22.46 -3.78 -18.47
C GLY A 172 23.62 -4.76 -18.71
N ARG A 173 23.92 -5.62 -17.72
CA ARG A 173 24.94 -6.66 -17.83
C ARG A 173 24.28 -8.03 -17.98
N THR A 174 24.88 -8.90 -18.78
CA THR A 174 24.36 -10.23 -19.09
C THR A 174 22.93 -10.15 -19.62
N PHE A 175 22.82 -9.66 -20.84
CA PHE A 175 21.56 -9.52 -21.55
C PHE A 175 21.24 -10.80 -22.33
N ARG A 176 19.96 -11.20 -22.39
CA ARG A 176 19.50 -12.33 -23.19
C ARG A 176 18.09 -12.08 -23.71
N ILE A 177 17.89 -12.34 -25.00
CA ILE A 177 16.58 -12.44 -25.65
C ILE A 177 16.36 -13.89 -26.04
N GLU A 178 15.17 -14.40 -25.77
CA GLU A 178 14.70 -15.73 -26.15
C GLU A 178 13.43 -15.58 -26.99
N ARG A 179 13.38 -16.22 -28.17
CA ARG A 179 12.17 -16.31 -29.01
C ARG A 179 11.67 -17.72 -29.01
N PHE A 180 10.34 -17.81 -28.82
CA PHE A 180 9.63 -19.09 -28.81
C PHE A 180 8.65 -19.18 -29.98
N LYS A 181 8.45 -20.38 -30.50
CA LYS A 181 7.38 -20.72 -31.42
C LYS A 181 6.76 -22.02 -30.92
N ASP A 182 5.45 -22.03 -30.72
CA ASP A 182 4.70 -23.19 -30.18
C ASP A 182 5.33 -23.79 -28.92
N ASN A 183 5.73 -22.91 -27.96
CA ASN A 183 6.46 -23.24 -26.73
C ASN A 183 7.87 -23.85 -26.92
N GLN A 184 8.40 -23.87 -28.13
CA GLN A 184 9.78 -24.30 -28.40
C GLN A 184 10.69 -23.10 -28.58
N LEU A 185 11.89 -23.14 -28.01
CA LEU A 185 12.90 -22.11 -28.18
C LEU A 185 13.52 -22.21 -29.57
N ILE A 186 13.32 -21.20 -30.41
CA ILE A 186 13.81 -21.16 -31.79
C ILE A 186 15.03 -20.23 -31.96
N TYR A 187 15.22 -19.27 -31.06
CA TYR A 187 16.30 -18.29 -31.15
C TYR A 187 16.70 -17.78 -29.77
N THR A 188 17.99 -17.60 -29.56
CA THR A 188 18.55 -16.94 -28.39
C THR A 188 19.66 -15.97 -28.84
N LEU A 189 19.58 -14.73 -28.34
CA LEU A 189 20.69 -13.77 -28.37
C LEU A 189 21.17 -13.56 -26.95
N LYS A 190 22.45 -13.82 -26.70
CA LYS A 190 23.12 -13.49 -25.42
C LYS A 190 24.12 -12.39 -25.69
N ALA A 191 24.22 -11.43 -24.78
CA ALA A 191 25.22 -10.38 -24.84
C ALA A 191 25.81 -10.07 -23.46
N ASN A 192 27.05 -9.63 -23.46
CA ASN A 192 27.73 -9.23 -22.24
C ASN A 192 27.12 -7.95 -21.66
N ARG A 193 26.72 -7.04 -22.56
CA ARG A 193 26.28 -5.70 -22.19
C ARG A 193 25.20 -5.19 -23.14
N ILE A 194 24.22 -4.49 -22.57
CA ILE A 194 23.25 -3.68 -23.30
C ILE A 194 23.27 -2.26 -22.75
N LEU A 195 23.36 -1.26 -23.61
CA LEU A 195 23.44 0.15 -23.26
C LEU A 195 22.23 0.88 -23.85
N PHE A 196 21.50 1.65 -23.03
CA PHE A 196 20.47 2.55 -23.52
C PHE A 196 21.11 3.83 -24.06
N THR A 197 20.90 4.11 -25.32
CA THR A 197 21.57 5.22 -26.03
C THR A 197 20.66 6.44 -26.24
N GLY A 198 19.34 6.30 -25.98
CA GLY A 198 18.41 7.43 -26.05
C GLY A 198 17.00 7.09 -26.51
N GLU A 199 16.15 8.10 -26.55
CA GLU A 199 14.77 8.00 -27.05
C GLU A 199 14.72 8.07 -28.57
N PRO A 200 13.73 7.41 -29.22
CA PRO A 200 12.77 6.48 -28.64
C PRO A 200 13.30 5.04 -28.67
N ASN A 201 13.66 4.50 -27.49
CA ASN A 201 13.95 3.08 -27.32
C ASN A 201 15.20 2.53 -28.03
N HIS A 202 16.24 3.35 -28.24
CA HIS A 202 17.48 2.92 -28.85
C HIS A 202 18.40 2.22 -27.86
N TRP A 203 18.87 1.03 -28.25
CA TRP A 203 19.76 0.21 -27.47
C TRP A 203 20.95 -0.28 -28.27
N LYS A 204 22.11 -0.27 -27.64
CA LYS A 204 23.33 -0.85 -28.17
C LYS A 204 23.64 -2.15 -27.43
N ILE A 205 23.79 -3.24 -28.16
CA ILE A 205 24.14 -4.56 -27.64
C ILE A 205 25.61 -4.82 -27.95
N GLU A 206 26.43 -5.10 -26.94
CA GLU A 206 27.88 -5.27 -27.08
C GLU A 206 28.31 -6.68 -26.69
N GLY A 207 29.17 -7.29 -27.49
CA GLY A 207 29.75 -8.61 -27.25
C GLY A 207 28.68 -9.69 -27.26
N TYR A 208 28.13 -10.05 -28.40
CA TYR A 208 26.96 -10.89 -28.51
C TYR A 208 27.22 -12.25 -29.16
N GLU A 209 26.34 -13.19 -28.85
CA GLU A 209 26.27 -14.53 -29.39
C GLU A 209 24.82 -14.81 -29.81
N GLU A 210 24.60 -15.15 -31.06
CA GLU A 210 23.31 -15.56 -31.61
C GLU A 210 23.26 -17.07 -31.81
N ARG A 211 22.22 -17.71 -31.30
CA ARG A 211 21.97 -19.13 -31.52
C ARG A 211 20.57 -19.34 -32.07
N THR A 212 20.50 -19.97 -33.25
CA THR A 212 19.23 -20.34 -33.88
C THR A 212 19.08 -21.84 -33.81
N PHE A 213 17.96 -22.33 -33.33
CA PHE A 213 17.63 -23.75 -33.19
C PHE A 213 16.77 -24.17 -34.39
N GLY A 214 17.27 -25.06 -35.21
CA GLY A 214 16.51 -25.74 -36.26
C GLY A 214 16.17 -27.17 -35.88
N ASP A 215 15.42 -27.87 -36.74
CA ASP A 215 14.95 -29.25 -36.41
C ASP A 215 16.10 -30.26 -36.29
N LEU A 216 17.19 -30.12 -37.02
CA LEU A 216 18.33 -31.06 -37.06
C LEU A 216 19.67 -30.43 -36.70
N TYR A 217 19.82 -29.12 -36.77
CA TYR A 217 21.07 -28.44 -36.45
C TYR A 217 20.84 -27.09 -35.78
N GLU A 218 21.83 -26.67 -35.03
CA GLU A 218 21.91 -25.35 -34.43
C GLU A 218 22.93 -24.51 -35.18
N THR A 219 22.61 -23.24 -35.40
CA THR A 219 23.55 -22.27 -35.95
C THR A 219 24.01 -21.33 -34.88
N LEU A 220 25.33 -21.26 -34.65
CA LEU A 220 25.94 -20.36 -33.67
C LEU A 220 26.78 -19.31 -34.41
N LYS A 221 26.50 -18.03 -34.09
CA LYS A 221 27.31 -16.89 -34.54
C LYS A 221 27.79 -16.15 -33.28
N SER A 222 29.11 -16.12 -33.06
CA SER A 222 29.70 -15.43 -31.92
C SER A 222 30.49 -14.21 -32.39
N ARG A 223 30.22 -13.04 -31.83
CA ARG A 223 30.89 -11.78 -32.14
C ARG A 223 31.22 -11.00 -30.84
N PRO A 224 32.25 -11.40 -30.11
CA PRO A 224 32.56 -10.87 -28.79
C PRO A 224 33.03 -9.39 -28.80
N ASN A 225 33.55 -8.90 -29.93
CA ASN A 225 34.09 -7.54 -30.08
C ASN A 225 33.25 -6.65 -31.00
N ASP A 226 32.05 -7.08 -31.36
CA ASP A 226 31.15 -6.35 -32.25
C ASP A 226 29.93 -5.83 -31.47
N PHE A 227 29.14 -4.94 -32.05
CA PHE A 227 27.94 -4.40 -31.48
C PHE A 227 26.77 -4.38 -32.47
N ILE A 228 25.55 -4.36 -31.95
CA ILE A 228 24.31 -4.18 -32.71
C ILE A 228 23.58 -2.96 -32.14
N ASP A 229 23.27 -1.99 -33.00
CA ASP A 229 22.33 -0.92 -32.68
C ASP A 229 20.92 -1.37 -33.07
N THR A 230 20.00 -1.35 -32.15
CA THR A 230 18.63 -1.82 -32.35
C THR A 230 17.63 -1.04 -31.52
N THR A 231 16.35 -1.14 -31.88
CA THR A 231 15.26 -0.56 -31.11
C THR A 231 14.44 -1.68 -30.50
N PHE A 232 14.13 -1.56 -29.20
CA PHE A 232 13.24 -2.49 -28.51
C PHE A 232 11.97 -1.80 -28.05
N ASN A 233 10.89 -2.57 -27.86
CA ASN A 233 9.64 -2.05 -27.28
C ASN A 233 9.69 -2.02 -25.75
N PHE A 234 10.83 -1.59 -25.18
CA PHE A 234 11.00 -1.36 -23.75
C PHE A 234 12.03 -0.25 -23.49
N VAL A 235 11.85 0.42 -22.36
CA VAL A 235 12.74 1.47 -21.84
C VAL A 235 13.27 1.07 -20.47
N PRO A 236 14.34 1.71 -19.96
CA PRO A 236 14.84 1.45 -18.61
C PRO A 236 13.77 1.53 -17.51
N ASP A 237 12.80 2.43 -17.62
CA ASP A 237 11.72 2.62 -16.64
C ASP A 237 10.77 1.41 -16.55
N ASP A 238 10.71 0.55 -17.57
CA ASP A 238 9.88 -0.67 -17.54
C ASP A 238 10.39 -1.69 -16.50
N PHE A 239 11.69 -1.64 -16.16
CA PHE A 239 12.30 -2.59 -15.23
C PHE A 239 13.08 -1.94 -14.08
N THR A 240 13.33 -0.62 -14.10
CA THR A 240 13.90 0.12 -12.96
C THR A 240 12.78 0.65 -12.09
N ARG A 241 12.27 -0.18 -11.19
CA ARG A 241 11.11 0.17 -10.35
C ARG A 241 11.53 0.45 -8.91
N TYR A 242 10.94 1.47 -8.30
CA TYR A 242 11.06 1.67 -6.86
C TYR A 242 10.32 0.56 -6.10
N ALA A 243 10.84 0.17 -4.93
CA ALA A 243 10.23 -0.86 -4.09
C ALA A 243 8.76 -0.58 -3.76
N ASN A 244 8.38 0.69 -3.64
CA ASN A 244 7.05 1.15 -3.23
C ASN A 244 6.35 1.97 -4.34
N GLN A 245 6.68 1.73 -5.60
CA GLN A 245 6.12 2.49 -6.73
C GLN A 245 4.59 2.46 -6.77
N MET A 246 3.96 1.34 -6.36
CA MET A 246 2.51 1.22 -6.27
C MET A 246 1.86 2.23 -5.32
N GLU A 247 2.57 2.69 -4.27
CA GLU A 247 2.08 3.69 -3.32
C GLU A 247 2.15 5.13 -3.85
N LEU A 248 2.94 5.36 -4.91
CA LEU A 248 3.12 6.66 -5.55
C LEU A 248 2.09 6.94 -6.64
N MET A 249 1.43 5.91 -7.15
CA MET A 249 0.46 6.00 -8.24
C MET A 249 -0.94 6.28 -7.73
N THR A 250 -1.66 7.17 -8.38
CA THR A 250 -3.11 7.30 -8.20
C THR A 250 -3.81 6.01 -8.62
N SER A 251 -5.05 5.81 -8.19
CA SER A 251 -5.77 4.58 -8.54
C SER A 251 -6.02 4.42 -10.04
N THR A 252 -6.13 5.54 -10.77
CA THR A 252 -6.25 5.52 -12.23
C THR A 252 -4.94 5.11 -12.89
N GLU A 253 -3.83 5.71 -12.48
CA GLU A 253 -2.49 5.35 -12.95
C GLU A 253 -2.17 3.88 -12.65
N LEU A 254 -2.51 3.42 -11.43
CA LEU A 254 -2.30 2.04 -11.01
C LEU A 254 -3.09 1.02 -11.85
N ARG A 255 -4.34 1.34 -12.24
CA ARG A 255 -5.14 0.50 -13.15
C ARG A 255 -4.55 0.48 -14.56
N ASN A 256 -4.14 1.62 -15.08
CA ASN A 256 -3.51 1.72 -16.39
C ASN A 256 -2.19 0.95 -16.42
N PHE A 257 -1.40 1.07 -15.36
CA PHE A 257 -0.16 0.35 -15.18
C PHE A 257 -0.38 -1.18 -15.14
N LEU A 258 -1.37 -1.66 -14.38
CA LEU A 258 -1.71 -3.09 -14.33
C LEU A 258 -2.17 -3.63 -15.68
N LYS A 259 -2.90 -2.84 -16.46
CA LYS A 259 -3.30 -3.20 -17.81
C LYS A 259 -2.08 -3.30 -18.75
N TYR A 260 -1.21 -2.31 -18.71
CA TYR A 260 0.04 -2.28 -19.48
C TYR A 260 0.96 -3.47 -19.12
N ASP A 261 1.12 -3.79 -17.83
CA ASP A 261 1.88 -4.95 -17.36
C ASP A 261 1.29 -6.27 -17.88
N GLN A 262 -0.04 -6.39 -17.84
CA GLN A 262 -0.74 -7.57 -18.33
C GLN A 262 -0.56 -7.75 -19.85
N ASP A 263 -0.64 -6.66 -20.62
CA ASP A 263 -0.45 -6.67 -22.08
C ASP A 263 0.99 -7.08 -22.45
N LYS A 264 1.96 -6.76 -21.59
CA LYS A 264 3.38 -7.17 -21.75
C LYS A 264 3.74 -8.51 -21.10
N GLY A 265 2.78 -9.21 -20.48
CA GLY A 265 3.02 -10.49 -19.79
C GLY A 265 3.96 -10.38 -18.58
N LEU A 266 4.09 -9.19 -17.97
CA LEU A 266 4.88 -8.98 -16.77
C LEU A 266 4.14 -9.50 -15.54
N ASP A 267 4.81 -10.29 -14.68
CA ASP A 267 4.22 -10.87 -13.47
C ASP A 267 4.44 -10.00 -12.20
N SER A 268 4.68 -8.71 -12.36
CA SER A 268 4.84 -7.80 -11.23
C SER A 268 3.53 -7.43 -10.53
N GLY A 269 2.41 -7.93 -11.07
CA GLY A 269 1.07 -7.46 -10.72
C GLY A 269 0.54 -7.76 -9.33
N LYS A 270 1.06 -8.77 -8.58
CA LYS A 270 0.49 -9.16 -7.27
C LYS A 270 0.49 -8.00 -6.26
N LYS A 271 1.64 -7.34 -6.06
CA LYS A 271 1.77 -6.21 -5.12
C LYS A 271 0.92 -5.00 -5.52
N TYR A 272 0.88 -4.69 -6.81
CA TYR A 272 0.07 -3.60 -7.35
C TYR A 272 -1.43 -3.87 -7.24
N LYS A 273 -1.87 -5.11 -7.47
CA LYS A 273 -3.27 -5.53 -7.26
C LYS A 273 -3.65 -5.47 -5.78
N ILE A 274 -2.78 -5.91 -4.87
CA ILE A 274 -3.00 -5.81 -3.42
C ILE A 274 -3.20 -4.35 -3.02
N GLU A 275 -2.33 -3.45 -3.49
CA GLU A 275 -2.48 -2.01 -3.19
C GLU A 275 -3.80 -1.44 -3.73
N LEU A 276 -4.18 -1.78 -4.96
CA LEU A 276 -5.45 -1.34 -5.55
C LEU A 276 -6.67 -1.82 -4.74
N TYR A 277 -6.69 -3.09 -4.33
CA TYR A 277 -7.79 -3.64 -3.53
C TYR A 277 -7.80 -3.10 -2.11
N ARG A 278 -6.64 -2.84 -1.52
CA ARG A 278 -6.52 -2.24 -0.18
C ARG A 278 -7.19 -0.87 -0.11
N ARG A 279 -7.06 -0.03 -1.16
CA ARG A 279 -7.69 1.30 -1.23
C ARG A 279 -9.21 1.28 -1.15
N THR A 280 -9.83 0.15 -1.47
CA THR A 280 -11.27 -0.06 -1.27
C THR A 280 -11.58 -0.79 0.03
N ALA A 281 -10.76 -1.73 0.45
CA ALA A 281 -10.99 -2.52 1.66
C ALA A 281 -10.77 -1.72 2.95
N ASP A 282 -9.76 -0.82 3.00
CA ASP A 282 -9.46 -0.01 4.19
C ASP A 282 -10.63 0.88 4.64
N PRO A 283 -11.36 1.59 3.75
CA PRO A 283 -12.58 2.30 4.13
C PRO A 283 -13.67 1.39 4.73
N PHE A 284 -13.84 0.16 4.22
CA PHE A 284 -14.79 -0.80 4.78
C PHE A 284 -14.39 -1.25 6.19
N THR A 285 -13.10 -1.38 6.45
CA THR A 285 -12.58 -1.70 7.78
C THR A 285 -13.07 -0.73 8.85
N ILE A 286 -13.25 0.56 8.52
CA ILE A 286 -13.72 1.58 9.46
C ILE A 286 -15.11 1.24 10.00
N PHE A 287 -16.02 0.77 9.15
CA PHE A 287 -17.36 0.37 9.57
C PHE A 287 -17.31 -0.82 10.52
N ILE A 288 -16.51 -1.84 10.21
CA ILE A 288 -16.34 -3.04 11.00
C ILE A 288 -15.78 -2.71 12.38
N LEU A 289 -14.67 -1.98 12.42
CA LEU A 289 -14.00 -1.60 13.65
C LEU A 289 -14.83 -0.62 14.51
N THR A 290 -15.63 0.25 13.87
CA THR A 290 -16.57 1.12 14.57
C THR A 290 -17.64 0.30 15.29
N LEU A 291 -18.25 -0.67 14.62
CA LEU A 291 -19.26 -1.54 15.25
C LEU A 291 -18.67 -2.38 16.40
N ILE A 292 -17.47 -2.92 16.23
CA ILE A 292 -16.75 -3.63 17.30
C ILE A 292 -16.53 -2.70 18.48
N GLY A 293 -16.03 -1.50 18.23
CA GLY A 293 -15.76 -0.51 19.25
C GLY A 293 -17.01 -0.13 20.05
N VAL A 294 -18.14 0.11 19.36
CA VAL A 294 -19.44 0.36 20.01
C VAL A 294 -19.88 -0.84 20.83
N ALA A 295 -19.83 -2.06 20.27
CA ALA A 295 -20.29 -3.27 20.96
C ALA A 295 -19.49 -3.57 22.23
N VAL A 296 -18.16 -3.36 22.18
CA VAL A 296 -17.27 -3.57 23.34
C VAL A 296 -17.44 -2.47 24.40
N ALA A 297 -17.50 -1.20 23.96
CA ALA A 297 -17.44 -0.06 24.85
C ALA A 297 -18.80 0.40 25.39
N SER A 298 -19.93 -0.10 24.85
CA SER A 298 -21.28 0.30 25.28
C SER A 298 -21.71 -0.25 26.61
N ARG A 299 -21.06 -1.30 27.12
CA ARG A 299 -21.41 -1.96 28.37
C ARG A 299 -20.68 -1.33 29.57
N LYS A 300 -21.37 -1.16 30.68
CA LYS A 300 -20.74 -0.73 31.93
C LYS A 300 -20.06 -1.95 32.59
N VAL A 301 -18.73 -1.91 32.68
CA VAL A 301 -17.94 -2.98 33.32
C VAL A 301 -17.21 -2.48 34.56
N ARG A 302 -16.91 -3.38 35.52
CA ARG A 302 -16.22 -3.05 36.77
C ARG A 302 -14.82 -2.48 36.58
N GLY A 303 -14.12 -2.87 35.47
CA GLY A 303 -12.80 -2.33 35.09
C GLY A 303 -12.82 -0.93 34.50
N GLY A 304 -14.00 -0.33 34.32
CA GLY A 304 -14.16 1.04 33.81
C GLY A 304 -13.63 1.24 32.37
N MET A 305 -13.32 2.49 32.08
CA MET A 305 -12.87 2.91 30.72
C MET A 305 -11.56 2.24 30.29
N GLY A 306 -10.64 1.98 31.25
CA GLY A 306 -9.35 1.34 30.95
C GLY A 306 -9.48 -0.07 30.37
N PHE A 307 -10.43 -0.86 30.85
CA PHE A 307 -10.71 -2.20 30.32
C PHE A 307 -11.19 -2.16 28.87
N HIS A 308 -12.09 -1.23 28.54
CA HIS A 308 -12.58 -1.07 27.17
C HIS A 308 -11.48 -0.65 26.20
N ILE A 309 -10.62 0.28 26.63
CA ILE A 309 -9.48 0.73 25.82
C ILE A 309 -8.51 -0.43 25.60
N ALA A 310 -8.15 -1.18 26.65
CA ALA A 310 -7.25 -2.33 26.54
C ALA A 310 -7.81 -3.39 25.58
N THR A 311 -9.09 -3.76 25.76
CA THR A 311 -9.76 -4.73 24.86
C THR A 311 -9.79 -4.23 23.42
N GLY A 312 -10.07 -2.94 23.23
CA GLY A 312 -10.07 -2.33 21.90
C GLY A 312 -8.69 -2.32 21.24
N VAL A 313 -7.64 -1.95 21.99
CA VAL A 313 -6.26 -1.99 21.49
C VAL A 313 -5.88 -3.41 21.04
N ILE A 314 -6.23 -4.42 21.85
CA ILE A 314 -5.97 -5.83 21.52
C ILE A 314 -6.70 -6.22 20.23
N LEU A 315 -7.99 -5.90 20.09
CA LEU A 315 -8.76 -6.21 18.86
C LEU A 315 -8.24 -5.47 17.65
N GLY A 316 -7.91 -4.19 17.79
CA GLY A 316 -7.30 -3.40 16.71
C GLY A 316 -5.93 -3.93 16.28
N ALA A 317 -5.07 -4.27 17.23
CA ALA A 317 -3.76 -4.87 16.95
C ALA A 317 -3.91 -6.24 16.27
N THR A 318 -4.84 -7.08 16.74
CA THR A 318 -5.13 -8.38 16.11
C THR A 318 -5.59 -8.20 14.66
N PHE A 319 -6.44 -7.21 14.39
CA PHE A 319 -6.86 -6.89 13.03
C PHE A 319 -5.65 -6.50 12.15
N VAL A 320 -4.78 -5.59 12.63
CA VAL A 320 -3.59 -5.15 11.89
C VAL A 320 -2.64 -6.31 11.61
N ILE A 321 -2.38 -7.16 12.62
CA ILE A 321 -1.53 -8.34 12.48
C ILE A 321 -2.13 -9.28 11.43
N LEU A 322 -3.42 -9.61 11.54
CA LEU A 322 -4.11 -10.48 10.57
C LEU A 322 -4.06 -9.90 9.15
N SER A 323 -4.24 -8.58 8.99
CA SER A 323 -4.14 -7.90 7.70
C SER A 323 -2.74 -8.01 7.10
N LYS A 324 -1.70 -7.85 7.90
CA LYS A 324 -0.31 -8.01 7.46
C LYS A 324 0.01 -9.45 7.05
N PHE A 325 -0.41 -10.44 7.85
CA PHE A 325 -0.24 -11.85 7.50
C PHE A 325 -0.97 -12.18 6.19
N SER A 326 -2.23 -11.81 6.07
CA SER A 326 -3.06 -12.10 4.89
C SER A 326 -2.47 -11.51 3.61
N THR A 327 -2.01 -10.25 3.65
CA THR A 327 -1.35 -9.61 2.51
C THR A 327 0.01 -10.22 2.20
N THR A 328 0.78 -10.66 3.20
CA THR A 328 2.06 -11.34 3.02
C THR A 328 1.86 -12.71 2.35
N PHE A 329 0.85 -13.48 2.77
CA PHE A 329 0.50 -14.74 2.11
C PHE A 329 0.08 -14.51 0.66
N SER A 330 -0.69 -13.46 0.38
CA SER A 330 -1.09 -13.12 -0.99
C SER A 330 0.09 -12.68 -1.87
N THR A 331 1.12 -12.06 -1.28
CA THR A 331 2.32 -11.63 -2.02
C THR A 331 3.25 -12.81 -2.34
N ASN A 332 3.48 -13.69 -1.37
CA ASN A 332 4.52 -14.71 -1.43
C ASN A 332 4.01 -16.10 -1.82
N LEU A 333 2.72 -16.37 -1.65
CA LEU A 333 2.06 -17.62 -2.02
C LEU A 333 1.04 -17.38 -3.13
N ASP A 334 0.35 -18.44 -3.56
CA ASP A 334 -0.63 -18.36 -4.65
C ASP A 334 -2.03 -17.91 -4.23
N LEU A 335 -2.15 -17.23 -3.08
CA LEU A 335 -3.42 -16.66 -2.66
C LEU A 335 -3.79 -15.46 -3.56
N SER A 336 -5.02 -15.45 -4.08
CA SER A 336 -5.51 -14.33 -4.90
C SER A 336 -5.40 -13.00 -4.14
N PRO A 337 -4.86 -11.93 -4.75
CA PRO A 337 -4.76 -10.60 -4.15
C PRO A 337 -6.08 -10.06 -3.58
N LEU A 338 -7.18 -10.30 -4.26
CA LEU A 338 -8.51 -9.90 -3.79
C LEU A 338 -8.87 -10.60 -2.47
N ILE A 339 -8.72 -11.92 -2.44
CA ILE A 339 -9.03 -12.72 -1.25
C ILE A 339 -8.12 -12.30 -0.09
N GLY A 340 -6.81 -12.18 -0.34
CA GLY A 340 -5.84 -11.82 0.69
C GLY A 340 -6.13 -10.47 1.37
N VAL A 341 -6.61 -9.49 0.62
CA VAL A 341 -6.96 -8.18 1.18
C VAL A 341 -8.28 -8.22 1.96
N TRP A 342 -9.26 -9.04 1.54
CA TRP A 342 -10.59 -9.06 2.15
C TRP A 342 -10.76 -10.06 3.30
N ILE A 343 -9.91 -11.09 3.44
CA ILE A 343 -9.97 -12.07 4.55
C ILE A 343 -10.10 -11.42 5.93
N PRO A 344 -9.27 -10.42 6.32
CA PRO A 344 -9.40 -9.79 7.62
C PRO A 344 -10.77 -9.14 7.84
N ASN A 345 -11.27 -8.46 6.82
CA ASN A 345 -12.58 -7.82 6.85
C ASN A 345 -13.73 -8.85 7.00
N ILE A 346 -13.64 -9.99 6.33
CA ILE A 346 -14.64 -11.06 6.42
C ILE A 346 -14.63 -11.67 7.83
N ILE A 347 -13.46 -12.03 8.36
CA ILE A 347 -13.32 -12.61 9.71
C ILE A 347 -13.84 -11.63 10.75
N PHE A 348 -13.41 -10.37 10.68
CA PHE A 348 -13.84 -9.37 11.66
C PHE A 348 -15.31 -8.95 11.50
N SER A 349 -15.90 -9.09 10.31
CA SER A 349 -17.35 -8.94 10.13
C SER A 349 -18.12 -10.02 10.90
N ALA A 350 -17.66 -11.27 10.88
CA ALA A 350 -18.27 -12.34 11.69
C ALA A 350 -18.13 -12.07 13.20
N VAL A 351 -16.96 -11.62 13.64
CA VAL A 351 -16.72 -11.19 15.05
C VAL A 351 -17.66 -10.03 15.40
N THR A 352 -17.78 -9.05 14.53
CA THR A 352 -18.68 -7.89 14.70
C THR A 352 -20.12 -8.33 14.90
N TRP A 353 -20.61 -9.21 14.03
CA TRP A 353 -21.97 -9.74 14.10
C TRP A 353 -22.22 -10.44 15.46
N TYR A 354 -21.28 -11.27 15.91
CA TYR A 354 -21.36 -11.95 17.21
C TYR A 354 -21.39 -10.95 18.37
N LEU A 355 -20.47 -9.97 18.38
CA LEU A 355 -20.37 -8.97 19.45
C LEU A 355 -21.61 -8.06 19.50
N VAL A 356 -22.12 -7.60 18.37
CA VAL A 356 -23.34 -6.78 18.31
C VAL A 356 -24.55 -7.56 18.81
N LYS A 357 -24.71 -8.83 18.40
CA LYS A 357 -25.83 -9.68 18.86
C LYS A 357 -25.78 -9.96 20.36
N THR A 358 -24.57 -10.13 20.91
CA THR A 358 -24.40 -10.33 22.39
C THR A 358 -24.47 -9.02 23.17
N ALA A 359 -24.17 -7.88 22.56
CA ALA A 359 -24.29 -6.57 23.22
C ALA A 359 -25.74 -6.15 23.48
N GLN A 360 -26.71 -6.71 22.76
CA GLN A 360 -28.14 -6.42 22.87
C GLN A 360 -28.83 -7.14 24.08
N LYS A 361 -28.12 -8.06 24.71
CA LYS A 361 -28.61 -8.78 25.92
C LYS A 361 -27.96 -8.20 27.17
#